data_7dcf6c1317c9d7e50ed3a4f7f31a897d
#
_entry.id   7dcf6c1317c9d7e50ed3a4f7f31a897d
#
_cell.length_a   1.000
_cell.length_b   1.000
_cell.length_c   1.000
_cell.angle_alpha   90.00
_cell.angle_beta   90.00
_cell.angle_gamma   90.00
#
_symmetry.space_group_name_H-M   'P 1'
#
loop_
_entity.id
_entity.type
_entity.pdbx_description
1 polymer ?
#
loop_
_entity_poly.entity_id
_entity_poly.type
_entity_poly.pdbx_seq_one_letter_code
_entity_poly.pdbx_strand_id
1 'polypeptide(L)'
;MQFAPEKEKLDYEKFSLEEVALLPEKERGIVLPYSDHPLDSEFVGESVYINLINSAQKYIYFFTPYLIIDNEVVTALILAAKRGVDVRIITPGIPDKKMIFLVTQSYYPQLVEGGVKIFQYRPGFVHAKCAVCDDKIATVGTINLDYRSLYLHFENGLFLYDCDTVMAIKQDILDTLEDCNHITEEMCKKNMIFFIATGNFADFCSVIIKCTHKIKHIKIPRAH
;
A
#
# COMPACT_ATOMS: atom_id res chain seq x y z
N MET A 1 -11.92 -0.80 -22.46
CA MET A 1 -10.48 -0.68 -22.70
C MET A 1 -10.15 -1.72 -23.76
N GLN A 2 -9.83 -1.31 -24.99
CA GLN A 2 -9.43 -2.24 -26.05
C GLN A 2 -7.98 -2.61 -25.78
N PHE A 3 -7.72 -3.87 -25.54
CA PHE A 3 -6.35 -4.38 -25.54
C PHE A 3 -5.78 -4.26 -26.94
N ALA A 4 -4.54 -3.84 -27.06
CA ALA A 4 -3.83 -3.84 -28.33
C ALA A 4 -3.90 -5.27 -28.91
N PRO A 5 -4.19 -5.42 -30.21
CA PRO A 5 -4.27 -6.74 -30.80
C PRO A 5 -2.89 -7.42 -30.71
N GLU A 6 -2.88 -8.73 -30.41
CA GLU A 6 -1.71 -9.62 -30.26
C GLU A 6 -0.64 -9.55 -31.37
N LYS A 7 -0.80 -8.69 -32.36
CA LYS A 7 0.05 -8.61 -33.56
C LYS A 7 1.08 -7.47 -33.56
N GLU A 8 1.06 -6.56 -32.60
CA GLU A 8 2.17 -5.62 -32.46
C GLU A 8 3.33 -6.31 -31.76
N LYS A 9 4.29 -6.80 -32.52
CA LYS A 9 5.61 -7.14 -31.98
C LYS A 9 6.19 -5.85 -31.38
N LEU A 10 6.25 -5.79 -30.05
CA LEU A 10 6.94 -4.72 -29.38
C LEU A 10 8.40 -4.74 -29.84
N ASP A 11 8.78 -3.68 -30.53
CA ASP A 11 10.15 -3.45 -30.93
C ASP A 11 10.94 -2.95 -29.71
N TYR A 12 11.47 -3.88 -28.96
CA TYR A 12 12.23 -3.58 -27.74
C TYR A 12 13.54 -2.82 -28.04
N GLU A 13 14.05 -2.88 -29.28
CA GLU A 13 15.25 -2.13 -29.66
C GLU A 13 15.04 -0.62 -29.58
N LYS A 14 13.81 -0.13 -29.82
CA LYS A 14 13.47 1.29 -29.63
C LYS A 14 13.57 1.77 -28.19
N PHE A 15 13.61 0.88 -27.23
CA PHE A 15 13.71 1.19 -25.81
C PHE A 15 15.07 0.80 -25.22
N SER A 16 15.99 0.28 -26.08
CA SER A 16 17.36 0.04 -25.65
C SER A 16 18.08 1.37 -25.46
N LEU A 17 18.76 1.54 -24.34
CA LEU A 17 19.62 2.67 -24.11
C LEU A 17 20.90 2.46 -24.92
N GLU A 18 21.15 3.30 -25.92
CA GLU A 18 22.37 3.24 -26.74
C GLU A 18 23.63 3.58 -25.93
N GLU A 19 23.51 4.34 -24.85
CA GLU A 19 24.55 4.59 -23.87
C GLU A 19 23.98 4.54 -22.45
N VAL A 20 24.28 3.48 -21.74
CA VAL A 20 24.14 3.48 -20.28
C VAL A 20 25.33 4.24 -19.74
N ALA A 21 25.13 5.48 -19.31
CA ALA A 21 26.13 6.17 -18.51
C ALA A 21 26.44 5.27 -17.30
N LEU A 22 27.67 4.75 -17.24
CA LEU A 22 28.11 3.99 -16.08
C LEU A 22 28.00 4.92 -14.86
N LEU A 23 27.08 4.61 -13.95
CA LEU A 23 26.97 5.32 -12.69
C LEU A 23 28.31 5.22 -11.95
N PRO A 24 28.70 6.27 -11.23
CA PRO A 24 29.95 6.23 -10.46
C PRO A 24 29.97 5.02 -9.53
N GLU A 25 31.11 4.38 -9.37
CA GLU A 25 31.32 3.19 -8.53
C GLU A 25 30.81 3.31 -7.07
N LYS A 26 30.45 4.52 -6.64
CA LYS A 26 29.91 4.81 -5.31
C LYS A 26 28.42 4.54 -5.14
N GLU A 27 27.66 4.43 -6.22
CA GLU A 27 26.24 4.12 -6.12
C GLU A 27 26.06 2.61 -6.06
N ARG A 28 26.05 2.09 -4.84
CA ARG A 28 25.74 0.68 -4.57
C ARG A 28 24.26 0.51 -4.43
N GLY A 29 23.77 -0.68 -4.80
CA GLY A 29 22.39 -1.07 -4.59
C GLY A 29 21.77 -1.75 -5.80
N ILE A 30 20.56 -2.22 -5.61
CA ILE A 30 19.77 -2.91 -6.63
C ILE A 30 18.46 -2.17 -6.80
N VAL A 31 18.10 -1.89 -8.05
CA VAL A 31 16.77 -1.39 -8.44
C VAL A 31 16.14 -2.43 -9.33
N LEU A 32 15.06 -3.05 -8.86
CA LEU A 32 14.33 -4.09 -9.57
C LEU A 32 12.92 -3.60 -9.92
N PRO A 33 12.62 -3.29 -11.19
CA PRO A 33 11.25 -3.01 -11.60
C PRO A 33 10.42 -4.31 -11.56
N TYR A 34 9.17 -4.17 -11.10
CA TYR A 34 8.19 -5.26 -11.13
C TYR A 34 6.82 -4.73 -11.54
N SER A 35 6.00 -5.61 -12.06
CA SER A 35 4.63 -5.29 -12.44
C SER A 35 3.68 -6.32 -11.88
N ASP A 36 2.43 -5.92 -11.72
CA ASP A 36 1.34 -6.77 -11.31
C ASP A 36 0.15 -6.59 -12.25
N HIS A 37 -0.60 -7.64 -12.51
CA HIS A 37 -1.78 -7.59 -13.36
C HIS A 37 -2.79 -8.70 -13.03
N PRO A 38 -4.08 -8.46 -13.25
CA PRO A 38 -5.15 -9.37 -12.83
C PRO A 38 -5.38 -10.56 -13.78
N LEU A 39 -4.51 -10.77 -14.77
CA LEU A 39 -4.70 -11.78 -15.83
C LEU A 39 -3.98 -13.11 -15.55
N ASP A 40 -3.11 -13.13 -14.55
CA ASP A 40 -2.49 -14.36 -14.06
C ASP A 40 -2.95 -14.67 -12.61
N SER A 41 -2.34 -15.66 -11.99
CA SER A 41 -2.65 -16.09 -10.62
C SER A 41 -1.58 -15.64 -9.62
N GLU A 42 -0.70 -14.73 -10.03
CA GLU A 42 0.41 -14.21 -9.23
C GLU A 42 0.06 -12.83 -8.70
N PHE A 43 -0.02 -12.68 -7.38
CA PHE A 43 -0.25 -11.38 -6.71
C PHE A 43 1.09 -10.81 -6.28
N VAL A 44 1.84 -10.28 -7.25
CA VAL A 44 3.22 -9.81 -7.06
C VAL A 44 3.26 -8.64 -6.08
N GLY A 45 2.34 -7.66 -6.22
CA GLY A 45 2.28 -6.49 -5.36
C GLY A 45 2.04 -6.83 -3.90
N GLU A 46 1.07 -7.72 -3.63
CA GLU A 46 0.79 -8.20 -2.29
C GLU A 46 1.99 -8.97 -1.72
N SER A 47 2.55 -9.88 -2.52
CA SER A 47 3.70 -10.69 -2.12
C SER A 47 4.91 -9.82 -1.74
N VAL A 48 5.17 -8.75 -2.48
CA VAL A 48 6.23 -7.77 -2.16
C VAL A 48 5.96 -7.11 -0.81
N TYR A 49 4.74 -6.63 -0.56
CA TYR A 49 4.41 -6.00 0.72
C TYR A 49 4.48 -6.97 1.89
N ILE A 50 3.94 -8.18 1.76
CA ILE A 50 4.01 -9.20 2.82
C ILE A 50 5.46 -9.59 3.11
N ASN A 51 6.30 -9.75 2.08
CA ASN A 51 7.72 -10.05 2.27
C ASN A 51 8.46 -8.92 2.97
N LEU A 52 8.19 -7.66 2.62
CA LEU A 52 8.74 -6.49 3.33
C LEU A 52 8.37 -6.49 4.81
N ILE A 53 7.07 -6.68 5.12
CA ILE A 53 6.56 -6.71 6.49
C ILE A 53 7.19 -7.84 7.30
N ASN A 54 7.32 -9.02 6.69
CA ASN A 54 7.88 -10.19 7.36
C ASN A 54 9.39 -10.09 7.57
N SER A 55 10.12 -9.42 6.66
CA SER A 55 11.57 -9.22 6.76
C SER A 55 11.97 -8.11 7.73
N ALA A 56 11.06 -7.20 8.05
CA ALA A 56 11.31 -6.08 8.95
C ALA A 56 11.77 -6.53 10.36
N GLN A 57 12.86 -5.97 10.85
CA GLN A 57 13.46 -6.26 12.16
C GLN A 57 13.36 -5.07 13.11
N LYS A 58 13.49 -3.84 12.61
CA LYS A 58 13.48 -2.61 13.41
C LYS A 58 12.23 -1.78 13.14
N TYR A 59 11.96 -1.49 11.87
CA TYR A 59 10.83 -0.68 11.47
C TYR A 59 10.39 -0.98 10.04
N ILE A 60 9.12 -0.68 9.77
CA ILE A 60 8.56 -0.57 8.43
C ILE A 60 7.53 0.57 8.39
N TYR A 61 7.70 1.50 7.43
CA TYR A 61 6.83 2.66 7.26
C TYR A 61 6.21 2.65 5.88
N PHE A 62 4.93 3.05 5.82
CA PHE A 62 4.16 3.08 4.58
C PHE A 62 3.54 4.44 4.33
N PHE A 63 3.51 4.84 3.05
CA PHE A 63 2.52 5.76 2.53
C PHE A 63 1.48 4.99 1.72
N THR A 64 0.20 5.26 1.96
CA THR A 64 -0.88 4.77 1.12
C THR A 64 -2.09 5.70 1.15
N PRO A 65 -2.67 6.05 -0.01
CA PRO A 65 -3.90 6.87 -0.05
C PRO A 65 -5.13 6.11 0.44
N TYR A 66 -5.11 4.78 0.34
CA TYR A 66 -6.21 3.89 0.76
C TYR A 66 -5.65 2.74 1.57
N LEU A 67 -6.39 2.34 2.61
CA LEU A 67 -6.05 1.21 3.47
C LEU A 67 -7.27 0.27 3.56
N ILE A 68 -7.37 -0.63 2.57
CA ILE A 68 -8.49 -1.57 2.43
C ILE A 68 -7.88 -2.93 2.07
N ILE A 69 -7.30 -3.57 3.04
CA ILE A 69 -6.45 -4.76 2.92
C ILE A 69 -7.18 -6.03 3.34
N ASP A 70 -6.67 -7.17 2.91
CA ASP A 70 -7.14 -8.47 3.32
C ASP A 70 -6.59 -8.91 4.69
N ASN A 71 -6.99 -10.10 5.11
CA ASN A 71 -6.56 -10.66 6.38
C ASN A 71 -5.07 -11.02 6.42
N GLU A 72 -4.48 -11.37 5.30
CA GLU A 72 -3.09 -11.76 5.18
C GLU A 72 -2.19 -10.57 5.49
N VAL A 73 -2.43 -9.43 4.87
CA VAL A 73 -1.70 -8.18 5.11
C VAL A 73 -1.97 -7.64 6.52
N VAL A 74 -3.25 -7.66 7.00
CA VAL A 74 -3.59 -7.27 8.38
C VAL A 74 -2.81 -8.10 9.39
N THR A 75 -2.80 -9.42 9.21
CA THR A 75 -2.10 -10.34 10.10
C THR A 75 -0.60 -10.10 10.08
N ALA A 76 -0.01 -9.92 8.91
CA ALA A 76 1.43 -9.64 8.77
C ALA A 76 1.83 -8.35 9.51
N LEU A 77 1.06 -7.26 9.34
CA LEU A 77 1.30 -5.97 10.02
C LEU A 77 1.22 -6.11 11.55
N ILE A 78 0.18 -6.77 12.05
CA ILE A 78 -0.01 -7.00 13.49
C ILE A 78 1.11 -7.88 14.06
N LEU A 79 1.47 -8.96 13.37
CA LEU A 79 2.55 -9.83 13.82
C LEU A 79 3.90 -9.10 13.81
N ALA A 80 4.17 -8.23 12.83
CA ALA A 80 5.36 -7.39 12.84
C ALA A 80 5.40 -6.47 14.05
N ALA A 81 4.29 -5.76 14.33
CA ALA A 81 4.18 -4.90 15.51
C ALA A 81 4.37 -5.70 16.83
N LYS A 82 3.77 -6.89 16.95
CA LYS A 82 3.93 -7.77 18.11
C LYS A 82 5.35 -8.33 18.27
N ARG A 83 6.12 -8.45 17.18
CA ARG A 83 7.56 -8.77 17.25
C ARG A 83 8.42 -7.59 17.75
N GLY A 84 7.83 -6.41 17.96
CA GLY A 84 8.54 -5.21 18.39
C GLY A 84 9.01 -4.32 17.22
N VAL A 85 8.60 -4.61 15.99
CA VAL A 85 8.88 -3.77 14.83
C VAL A 85 8.04 -2.48 14.92
N ASP A 86 8.65 -1.32 14.70
CA ASP A 86 7.93 -0.05 14.61
C ASP A 86 7.20 0.03 13.25
N VAL A 87 5.92 -0.34 13.25
CA VAL A 87 5.07 -0.32 12.05
C VAL A 87 4.27 0.97 12.00
N ARG A 88 4.49 1.79 10.96
CA ARG A 88 3.77 3.06 10.76
C ARG A 88 3.12 3.10 9.39
N ILE A 89 1.87 3.58 9.35
CA ILE A 89 1.13 3.77 8.10
C ILE A 89 0.61 5.21 8.06
N ILE A 90 0.97 5.94 7.02
CA ILE A 90 0.48 7.29 6.76
C ILE A 90 -0.61 7.23 5.70
N THR A 91 -1.77 7.78 6.05
CA THR A 91 -2.95 7.88 5.19
C THR A 91 -3.37 9.35 5.06
N PRO A 92 -4.18 9.73 4.06
CA PRO A 92 -4.72 11.08 3.98
C PRO A 92 -5.62 11.42 5.18
N GLY A 93 -5.51 12.65 5.68
CA GLY A 93 -6.48 13.22 6.64
C GLY A 93 -7.68 13.87 5.94
N ILE A 94 -7.52 14.29 4.67
CA ILE A 94 -8.57 14.88 3.84
C ILE A 94 -8.92 13.88 2.74
N PRO A 95 -10.16 13.40 2.64
CA PRO A 95 -10.55 12.41 1.64
C PRO A 95 -10.75 13.02 0.25
N ASP A 96 -10.39 12.27 -0.80
CA ASP A 96 -10.88 12.48 -2.17
C ASP A 96 -12.30 11.93 -2.35
N LYS A 97 -12.59 10.78 -1.73
CA LYS A 97 -13.87 10.07 -1.76
C LYS A 97 -14.29 9.68 -0.35
N LYS A 98 -15.34 10.34 0.15
CA LYS A 98 -15.82 10.16 1.54
C LYS A 98 -16.07 8.68 1.90
N MET A 99 -16.69 7.90 1.01
CA MET A 99 -17.01 6.49 1.29
C MET A 99 -15.75 5.63 1.42
N ILE A 100 -14.76 5.82 0.54
CA ILE A 100 -13.49 5.10 0.59
C ILE A 100 -12.70 5.46 1.86
N PHE A 101 -12.76 6.72 2.25
CA PHE A 101 -12.15 7.17 3.50
C PHE A 101 -12.76 6.51 4.74
N LEU A 102 -14.09 6.37 4.77
CA LEU A 102 -14.79 5.68 5.87
C LEU A 102 -14.38 4.19 5.93
N VAL A 103 -14.28 3.53 4.75
CA VAL A 103 -13.80 2.15 4.70
C VAL A 103 -12.35 2.06 5.17
N THR A 104 -11.47 2.96 4.75
CA THR A 104 -10.08 3.04 5.25
C THR A 104 -10.05 3.17 6.78
N GLN A 105 -10.86 4.07 7.34
CA GLN A 105 -10.92 4.27 8.79
C GLN A 105 -11.44 3.05 9.56
N SER A 106 -12.21 2.17 8.93
CA SER A 106 -12.72 0.96 9.58
C SER A 106 -11.63 -0.08 9.91
N TYR A 107 -10.48 -0.01 9.24
CA TYR A 107 -9.34 -0.86 9.53
C TYR A 107 -8.50 -0.36 10.71
N TYR A 108 -8.61 0.93 11.06
CA TYR A 108 -7.79 1.52 12.12
C TYR A 108 -7.93 0.84 13.47
N PRO A 109 -9.15 0.56 13.99
CA PRO A 109 -9.29 -0.04 15.33
C PRO A 109 -8.50 -1.33 15.47
N GLN A 110 -8.64 -2.25 14.52
CA GLN A 110 -7.98 -3.54 14.54
C GLN A 110 -6.45 -3.42 14.46
N LEU A 111 -5.96 -2.53 13.61
CA LEU A 111 -4.52 -2.32 13.42
C LEU A 111 -3.90 -1.63 14.63
N VAL A 112 -4.56 -0.60 15.18
CA VAL A 112 -4.09 0.15 16.37
C VAL A 112 -4.07 -0.75 17.59
N GLU A 113 -5.12 -1.54 17.82
CA GLU A 113 -5.17 -2.56 18.88
C GLU A 113 -4.06 -3.60 18.72
N GLY A 114 -3.71 -3.94 17.47
CA GLY A 114 -2.60 -4.82 17.12
C GLY A 114 -1.21 -4.23 17.31
N GLY A 115 -1.10 -2.94 17.65
CA GLY A 115 0.16 -2.22 17.86
C GLY A 115 0.71 -1.48 16.65
N VAL A 116 -0.02 -1.45 15.53
CA VAL A 116 0.34 -0.67 14.34
C VAL A 116 0.01 0.81 14.56
N LYS A 117 0.93 1.70 14.24
CA LYS A 117 0.76 3.14 14.40
C LYS A 117 0.20 3.76 13.11
N ILE A 118 -0.98 4.35 13.19
CA ILE A 118 -1.65 5.01 12.07
C ILE A 118 -1.50 6.51 12.21
N PHE A 119 -1.17 7.17 11.11
CA PHE A 119 -1.00 8.63 11.02
C PHE A 119 -1.85 9.18 9.89
N GLN A 120 -2.55 10.29 10.15
CA GLN A 120 -3.34 11.00 9.14
C GLN A 120 -2.67 12.33 8.79
N TYR A 121 -2.27 12.46 7.52
CA TYR A 121 -1.66 13.68 6.99
C TYR A 121 -2.66 14.83 6.92
N ARG A 122 -2.40 15.91 7.64
CA ARG A 122 -3.33 17.05 7.80
C ARG A 122 -3.44 17.98 6.58
N PRO A 123 -2.32 18.33 5.92
CA PRO A 123 -2.35 19.41 4.93
C PRO A 123 -3.13 19.11 3.65
N GLY A 124 -3.34 17.82 3.32
CA GLY A 124 -3.97 17.47 2.05
C GLY A 124 -4.22 15.99 1.84
N PHE A 125 -4.42 15.64 0.57
CA PHE A 125 -4.57 14.26 0.12
C PHE A 125 -3.21 13.70 -0.30
N VAL A 126 -2.55 12.96 0.60
CA VAL A 126 -1.33 12.24 0.26
C VAL A 126 -1.65 11.09 -0.70
N HIS A 127 -0.96 11.05 -1.86
CA HIS A 127 -1.19 10.04 -2.89
C HIS A 127 0.04 9.18 -3.17
N ALA A 128 1.08 9.28 -2.36
CA ALA A 128 2.26 8.42 -2.45
C ALA A 128 1.90 6.96 -2.11
N LYS A 129 2.58 6.02 -2.78
CA LYS A 129 2.56 4.61 -2.49
C LYS A 129 4.00 4.15 -2.42
N CYS A 130 4.49 4.07 -1.22
CA CYS A 130 5.83 3.54 -0.97
C CYS A 130 5.90 2.90 0.41
N ALA A 131 6.89 2.05 0.58
CA ALA A 131 7.26 1.50 1.87
C ALA A 131 8.77 1.54 2.02
N VAL A 132 9.24 1.70 3.26
CA VAL A 132 10.67 1.63 3.61
C VAL A 132 10.87 0.77 4.84
N CYS A 133 11.91 -0.05 4.83
CA CYS A 133 12.20 -1.04 5.85
C CYS A 133 13.69 -1.05 6.20
N ASP A 134 13.99 -0.90 7.49
CA ASP A 134 15.31 -1.15 8.11
C ASP A 134 16.53 -0.48 7.45
N ASP A 135 16.36 0.70 6.85
CA ASP A 135 17.40 1.46 6.12
C ASP A 135 17.98 0.74 4.88
N LYS A 136 17.38 -0.37 4.46
CA LYS A 136 17.93 -1.21 3.40
C LYS A 136 17.00 -1.42 2.22
N ILE A 137 15.70 -1.51 2.48
CA ILE A 137 14.73 -1.90 1.46
C ILE A 137 13.66 -0.82 1.36
N ALA A 138 13.29 -0.48 0.13
CA ALA A 138 12.09 0.30 -0.12
C ALA A 138 11.36 -0.22 -1.35
N THR A 139 10.09 0.12 -1.46
CA THR A 139 9.33 0.01 -2.70
C THR A 139 8.58 1.30 -2.95
N VAL A 140 8.51 1.71 -4.21
CA VAL A 140 7.77 2.87 -4.67
C VAL A 140 7.10 2.55 -6.00
N GLY A 141 5.86 3.00 -6.18
CA GLY A 141 5.16 2.70 -7.43
C GLY A 141 3.71 3.16 -7.42
N THR A 142 2.88 2.39 -8.13
CA THR A 142 1.46 2.70 -8.27
C THR A 142 0.56 1.91 -7.32
N ILE A 143 1.09 0.89 -6.64
CA ILE A 143 0.34 -0.11 -5.85
C ILE A 143 -0.07 0.48 -4.50
N ASN A 144 -1.37 0.72 -4.30
CA ASN A 144 -1.92 1.08 -3.00
C ASN A 144 -2.06 -0.16 -2.08
N LEU A 145 -2.16 0.07 -0.77
CA LEU A 145 -2.62 -0.93 0.18
C LEU A 145 -4.16 -1.03 0.13
N ASP A 146 -4.69 -1.37 -1.04
CA ASP A 146 -6.12 -1.62 -1.23
C ASP A 146 -6.35 -2.83 -2.16
N TYR A 147 -7.51 -3.46 -1.96
CA TYR A 147 -7.89 -4.66 -2.67
C TYR A 147 -7.90 -4.51 -4.19
N ARG A 148 -8.22 -3.32 -4.69
CA ARG A 148 -8.26 -3.05 -6.12
C ARG A 148 -6.86 -3.05 -6.72
N SER A 149 -5.91 -2.40 -6.08
CA SER A 149 -4.51 -2.37 -6.53
C SER A 149 -3.85 -3.74 -6.40
N LEU A 150 -4.11 -4.45 -5.31
CA LEU A 150 -3.45 -5.73 -5.03
C LEU A 150 -3.95 -6.90 -5.90
N TYR A 151 -5.20 -6.82 -6.44
CA TYR A 151 -5.80 -7.98 -7.09
C TYR A 151 -6.47 -7.72 -8.44
N LEU A 152 -6.80 -6.47 -8.77
CA LEU A 152 -7.73 -6.17 -9.85
C LEU A 152 -7.22 -5.14 -10.85
N HIS A 153 -5.98 -4.68 -10.71
CA HIS A 153 -5.46 -3.57 -11.49
C HIS A 153 -4.11 -3.89 -12.12
N PHE A 154 -3.78 -3.19 -13.21
CA PHE A 154 -2.43 -3.19 -13.74
C PHE A 154 -1.60 -2.18 -12.96
N GLU A 155 -0.59 -2.66 -12.30
CA GLU A 155 0.25 -1.87 -11.39
C GLU A 155 1.72 -2.11 -11.69
N ASN A 156 2.58 -1.18 -11.27
CA ASN A 156 4.01 -1.35 -11.33
C ASN A 156 4.69 -0.73 -10.11
N GLY A 157 5.88 -1.21 -9.83
CA GLY A 157 6.70 -0.71 -8.75
C GLY A 157 8.18 -0.90 -9.00
N LEU A 158 8.98 -0.22 -8.22
CA LEU A 158 10.41 -0.39 -8.11
C LEU A 158 10.73 -0.95 -6.72
N PHE A 159 11.39 -2.07 -6.67
CA PHE A 159 11.99 -2.60 -5.46
C PHE A 159 13.42 -2.09 -5.37
N LEU A 160 13.75 -1.43 -4.27
CA LEU A 160 15.02 -0.78 -4.02
C LEU A 160 15.73 -1.49 -2.87
N TYR A 161 16.99 -1.84 -3.07
CA TYR A 161 17.78 -2.49 -2.04
C TYR A 161 19.15 -1.83 -1.91
N ASP A 162 19.51 -1.40 -0.70
CA ASP A 162 20.81 -0.88 -0.29
C ASP A 162 21.34 0.28 -1.17
N CYS A 163 20.43 1.19 -1.58
CA CYS A 163 20.74 2.39 -2.34
C CYS A 163 20.34 3.66 -1.59
N ASP A 164 20.95 4.79 -1.94
CA ASP A 164 20.75 6.08 -1.25
C ASP A 164 19.29 6.55 -1.30
N THR A 165 18.55 6.17 -2.35
CA THR A 165 17.12 6.46 -2.49
C THR A 165 16.28 5.87 -1.35
N VAL A 166 16.67 4.75 -0.76
CA VAL A 166 16.00 4.16 0.41
C VAL A 166 15.99 5.14 1.58
N MET A 167 17.14 5.79 1.83
CA MET A 167 17.24 6.79 2.90
C MET A 167 16.49 8.08 2.58
N ALA A 168 16.45 8.49 1.32
CA ALA A 168 15.67 9.64 0.89
C ALA A 168 14.16 9.40 1.11
N ILE A 169 13.64 8.22 0.75
CA ILE A 169 12.25 7.83 1.01
C ILE A 169 11.96 7.80 2.52
N LYS A 170 12.86 7.26 3.32
CA LYS A 170 12.73 7.29 4.78
C LYS A 170 12.61 8.71 5.32
N GLN A 171 13.49 9.60 4.88
CA GLN A 171 13.50 10.97 5.35
C GLN A 171 12.20 11.70 4.99
N ASP A 172 11.72 11.55 3.75
CA ASP A 172 10.44 12.11 3.30
C ASP A 172 9.26 11.64 4.18
N ILE A 173 9.24 10.34 4.54
CA ILE A 173 8.25 9.78 5.47
C ILE A 173 8.37 10.43 6.86
N LEU A 174 9.58 10.56 7.39
CA LEU A 174 9.79 11.15 8.73
C LEU A 174 9.40 12.62 8.77
N ASP A 175 9.76 13.39 7.75
CA ASP A 175 9.39 14.81 7.63
C ASP A 175 7.86 14.96 7.52
N THR A 176 7.22 14.10 6.75
CA THR A 176 5.74 14.11 6.61
C THR A 176 5.02 13.76 7.92
N LEU A 177 5.60 12.91 8.76
CA LEU A 177 5.01 12.55 10.05
C LEU A 177 4.83 13.75 10.99
N GLU A 178 5.64 14.80 10.87
CA GLU A 178 5.51 16.05 11.66
C GLU A 178 4.19 16.77 11.37
N ASP A 179 3.66 16.61 10.17
CA ASP A 179 2.39 17.15 9.72
C ASP A 179 1.20 16.20 9.89
N CYS A 180 1.38 15.09 10.58
CA CYS A 180 0.35 14.08 10.77
C CYS A 180 -0.31 14.13 12.15
N ASN A 181 -1.56 13.69 12.22
CA ASN A 181 -2.23 13.33 13.46
C ASN A 181 -2.04 11.85 13.73
N HIS A 182 -1.50 11.50 14.89
CA HIS A 182 -1.44 10.11 15.34
C HIS A 182 -2.83 9.64 15.79
N ILE A 183 -3.31 8.54 15.23
CA ILE A 183 -4.59 7.94 15.55
C ILE A 183 -4.44 7.02 16.76
N THR A 184 -5.16 7.35 17.83
CA THR A 184 -5.16 6.59 19.08
C THR A 184 -6.37 5.67 19.19
N GLU A 185 -6.30 4.65 20.06
CA GLU A 185 -7.45 3.79 20.38
C GLU A 185 -8.67 4.59 20.84
N GLU A 186 -8.46 5.65 21.61
CA GLU A 186 -9.55 6.51 22.10
C GLU A 186 -10.28 7.20 20.95
N MET A 187 -9.53 7.69 19.95
CA MET A 187 -10.11 8.28 18.73
C MET A 187 -10.90 7.25 17.93
N CYS A 188 -10.38 6.03 17.80
CA CYS A 188 -11.08 4.93 17.14
C CYS A 188 -12.42 4.60 17.84
N LYS A 189 -12.43 4.53 19.17
CA LYS A 189 -13.65 4.27 19.96
C LYS A 189 -14.69 5.39 19.80
N LYS A 190 -14.27 6.66 19.84
CA LYS A 190 -15.16 7.80 19.61
C LYS A 190 -15.79 7.78 18.22
N ASN A 191 -15.00 7.52 17.19
CA ASN A 191 -15.51 7.43 15.82
C ASN A 191 -16.52 6.29 15.66
N MET A 192 -16.24 5.13 16.23
CA MET A 192 -17.17 3.99 16.20
C MET A 192 -18.51 4.30 16.87
N ILE A 193 -18.49 4.95 18.04
CA ILE A 193 -19.72 5.38 18.74
C ILE A 193 -20.49 6.39 17.90
N PHE A 194 -19.83 7.33 17.25
CA PHE A 194 -20.45 8.30 16.35
C PHE A 194 -21.14 7.61 15.17
N PHE A 195 -20.51 6.63 14.53
CA PHE A 195 -21.09 5.85 13.43
C PHE A 195 -22.33 5.07 13.86
N ILE A 196 -22.30 4.45 15.05
CA ILE A 196 -23.45 3.73 15.61
C ILE A 196 -24.58 4.72 15.92
N ALA A 197 -24.27 5.84 16.57
CA ALA A 197 -25.26 6.82 17.01
C ALA A 197 -25.96 7.57 15.83
N THR A 198 -25.26 7.75 14.70
CA THR A 198 -25.82 8.44 13.52
C THR A 198 -26.60 7.53 12.56
N GLY A 199 -26.72 6.21 12.88
CA GLY A 199 -27.40 5.24 12.00
C GLY A 199 -26.63 4.89 10.71
N ASN A 200 -25.49 5.54 10.46
CA ASN A 200 -24.66 5.28 9.28
C ASN A 200 -23.93 3.93 9.33
N PHE A 201 -24.05 3.20 10.44
CA PHE A 201 -23.42 1.89 10.61
C PHE A 201 -24.02 0.84 9.67
N ALA A 202 -25.36 0.87 9.46
CA ALA A 202 -26.00 -0.05 8.52
C ALA A 202 -25.57 0.21 7.07
N ASP A 203 -25.45 1.47 6.67
CA ASP A 203 -24.93 1.85 5.35
C ASP A 203 -23.45 1.48 5.20
N PHE A 204 -22.66 1.69 6.24
CA PHE A 204 -21.25 1.31 6.30
C PHE A 204 -21.07 -0.21 6.17
N CYS A 205 -21.80 -1.01 6.95
CA CYS A 205 -21.79 -2.47 6.83
C CYS A 205 -22.29 -2.93 5.45
N SER A 206 -23.32 -2.28 4.89
CA SER A 206 -23.84 -2.61 3.56
C SER A 206 -22.82 -2.33 2.45
N VAL A 207 -21.99 -1.30 2.58
CA VAL A 207 -20.92 -0.98 1.63
C VAL A 207 -19.78 -1.99 1.72
N ILE A 208 -19.34 -2.35 2.94
CA ILE A 208 -18.33 -3.40 3.14
C ILE A 208 -18.84 -4.73 2.58
N ILE A 209 -20.08 -5.14 2.90
CA ILE A 209 -20.68 -6.37 2.41
C ILE A 209 -20.84 -6.34 0.89
N LYS A 210 -21.26 -5.22 0.30
CA LYS A 210 -21.36 -5.07 -1.16
C LYS A 210 -20.01 -5.09 -1.86
N CYS A 211 -18.99 -4.49 -1.27
CA CYS A 211 -17.62 -4.57 -1.79
C CYS A 211 -17.08 -6.00 -1.73
N THR A 212 -17.21 -6.68 -0.59
CA THR A 212 -16.74 -8.07 -0.42
C THR A 212 -17.57 -9.07 -1.23
N HIS A 213 -18.90 -8.87 -1.38
CA HIS A 213 -19.76 -9.76 -2.16
C HIS A 213 -19.53 -9.61 -3.67
N LYS A 214 -19.31 -8.39 -4.15
CA LYS A 214 -19.02 -8.12 -5.56
C LYS A 214 -17.68 -8.75 -6.00
N ILE A 215 -16.74 -8.84 -5.10
CA ILE A 215 -15.41 -9.42 -5.32
C ILE A 215 -15.49 -10.95 -5.39
N LYS A 216 -16.28 -11.63 -4.54
CA LYS A 216 -16.46 -13.10 -4.58
C LYS A 216 -17.14 -13.62 -5.86
N HIS A 217 -17.77 -12.76 -6.64
CA HIS A 217 -18.46 -13.12 -7.88
C HIS A 217 -17.73 -12.75 -9.16
N ILE A 218 -16.54 -12.16 -9.07
CA ILE A 218 -15.68 -11.98 -10.25
C ILE A 218 -15.06 -13.34 -10.58
N LYS A 219 -15.75 -14.11 -11.43
CA LYS A 219 -15.15 -15.28 -12.08
C LYS A 219 -14.10 -14.78 -13.06
N ILE A 220 -12.83 -14.90 -12.68
CA ILE A 220 -11.73 -14.74 -13.62
C ILE A 220 -11.87 -15.87 -14.64
N PRO A 221 -12.03 -15.58 -15.94
CA PRO A 221 -12.04 -16.63 -16.95
C PRO A 221 -10.68 -17.36 -16.91
N ARG A 222 -10.71 -18.67 -16.67
CA ARG A 222 -9.50 -19.47 -16.82
C ARG A 222 -9.09 -19.41 -18.29
N ALA A 223 -7.90 -18.84 -18.54
CA ALA A 223 -7.26 -18.98 -19.85
C ALA A 223 -6.96 -20.47 -20.07
N HIS A 224 -7.50 -21.02 -21.15
CA HIS A 224 -7.13 -22.34 -21.68
C HIS A 224 -5.92 -22.20 -22.57
#